data_cc21783e0b98991700ac3147efafb391
#
_entry.id   cc21783e0b98991700ac3147efafb391
#
_cell.length_a   1.000
_cell.length_b   1.000
_cell.length_c   1.000
_cell.angle_alpha   90.00
_cell.angle_beta   90.00
_cell.angle_gamma   90.00
#
_symmetry.space_group_name_H-M   'P 1'
#
loop_
_entity.id
_entity.type
_entity.pdbx_description
1 polymer ?
#
loop_
_entity_poly.entity_id
_entity_poly.type
_entity_poly.pdbx_seq_one_letter_code
_entity_poly.pdbx_strand_id
1 'polypeptide(L)'
;KPSIINNYSQDFVVKYYQNQADAIAGNTNSLPNDWSYNTDTTIYVRVENGTCPPEIQPISFKIESKISVNPYTTTVCDNDFNNTEPVYLTNYLSQLTSETGYNYQFYATQNDANLEQNSISYAQNISANSTFFVRFKKNGWCDNVVSLIVNFEQPIKSTTLPAAVTVCEGTTTTLDADSGFSSYRWSNGATSQTITVGKGDYSVVLG
;
A
#
# COMPACT_ATOMS: atom_id res chain seq x y z
N LYS A 1 3.42 31.54 13.89
CA LYS A 1 3.88 32.94 13.97
C LYS A 1 5.41 33.06 13.91
N PRO A 2 6.24 32.33 14.68
CA PRO A 2 7.71 32.42 14.60
C PRO A 2 8.29 32.09 13.24
N SER A 3 7.60 31.28 12.41
CA SER A 3 8.03 30.94 11.04
C SER A 3 7.77 32.05 10.01
N ILE A 4 7.00 33.05 10.36
CA ILE A 4 6.63 34.17 9.47
C ILE A 4 7.43 35.43 9.80
N ILE A 5 7.88 35.56 11.03
CA ILE A 5 8.53 36.77 11.57
C ILE A 5 9.91 36.40 12.10
N ASN A 6 10.96 37.02 11.53
CA ASN A 6 12.30 36.95 12.13
C ASN A 6 12.30 37.70 13.46
N ASN A 7 12.90 37.15 14.50
CA ASN A 7 12.97 37.72 15.83
C ASN A 7 11.58 37.99 16.46
N TYR A 8 10.65 37.04 16.29
CA TYR A 8 9.33 37.12 16.89
C TYR A 8 9.41 37.34 18.41
N SER A 9 8.66 38.33 18.92
CA SER A 9 8.39 38.51 20.32
C SER A 9 6.89 38.41 20.64
N GLN A 10 6.53 38.21 21.87
CA GLN A 10 5.11 38.13 22.33
C GLN A 10 4.38 39.46 22.19
N ASP A 11 5.11 40.56 22.04
CA ASP A 11 4.55 41.90 21.88
C ASP A 11 3.99 42.18 20.49
N PHE A 12 4.30 41.30 19.51
CA PHE A 12 3.76 41.41 18.17
C PHE A 12 2.32 40.91 18.08
N VAL A 13 1.44 41.76 17.55
CA VAL A 13 0.07 41.39 17.16
C VAL A 13 0.10 40.99 15.69
N VAL A 14 -0.34 39.74 15.42
CA VAL A 14 -0.40 39.18 14.06
C VAL A 14 -1.85 38.89 13.71
N LYS A 15 -2.32 39.49 12.62
CA LYS A 15 -3.66 39.27 12.06
C LYS A 15 -3.56 38.85 10.60
N TYR A 16 -4.55 38.10 10.14
CA TYR A 16 -4.63 37.58 8.75
C TYR A 16 -5.88 38.11 8.08
N TYR A 17 -5.79 38.47 6.81
CA TYR A 17 -6.89 39.04 6.03
C TYR A 17 -6.96 38.43 4.64
N GLN A 18 -8.20 38.33 4.08
CA GLN A 18 -8.40 37.83 2.73
C GLN A 18 -7.98 38.83 1.63
N ASN A 19 -7.98 40.13 1.95
CA ASN A 19 -7.61 41.13 0.98
C ASN A 19 -6.64 42.19 1.60
N GLN A 20 -5.89 42.83 0.73
CA GLN A 20 -4.86 43.80 1.12
C GLN A 20 -5.46 45.04 1.77
N ALA A 21 -6.64 45.51 1.31
CA ALA A 21 -7.23 46.74 1.81
C ALA A 21 -7.63 46.60 3.30
N ASP A 22 -8.21 45.45 3.69
CA ASP A 22 -8.54 45.16 5.08
C ASP A 22 -7.29 45.01 5.94
N ALA A 23 -6.22 44.39 5.40
CA ALA A 23 -4.94 44.28 6.08
C ALA A 23 -4.32 45.68 6.32
N ILE A 24 -4.38 46.57 5.36
CA ILE A 24 -3.90 47.97 5.50
C ILE A 24 -4.75 48.69 6.54
N ALA A 25 -6.08 48.59 6.46
CA ALA A 25 -6.99 49.22 7.38
C ALA A 25 -6.90 48.67 8.82
N GLY A 26 -6.48 47.42 9.01
CA GLY A 26 -6.42 46.76 10.30
C GLY A 26 -7.80 46.56 10.94
N ASN A 27 -8.84 46.47 10.12
CA ASN A 27 -10.23 46.41 10.54
C ASN A 27 -10.60 45.03 11.21
N THR A 28 -11.89 44.83 11.50
CA THR A 28 -12.41 43.64 12.18
C THR A 28 -12.58 42.42 11.27
N ASN A 29 -12.33 42.54 9.95
CA ASN A 29 -12.49 41.47 8.95
C ASN A 29 -11.29 40.49 8.97
N SER A 30 -10.58 40.36 10.09
CA SER A 30 -9.49 39.40 10.21
C SER A 30 -10.00 37.96 10.17
N LEU A 31 -9.25 37.09 9.50
CA LEU A 31 -9.53 35.68 9.42
C LEU A 31 -9.39 35.01 10.78
N PRO A 32 -10.24 34.01 11.12
CA PRO A 32 -10.10 33.22 12.33
C PRO A 32 -8.85 32.33 12.27
N ASN A 33 -8.42 31.81 13.43
CA ASN A 33 -7.22 30.98 13.53
C ASN A 33 -7.36 29.61 12.83
N ASP A 34 -8.59 29.13 12.67
CA ASP A 34 -8.99 27.86 12.05
C ASP A 34 -9.53 28.05 10.62
N TRP A 35 -9.21 29.18 9.97
CA TRP A 35 -9.63 29.45 8.61
C TRP A 35 -9.14 28.38 7.63
N SER A 36 -10.04 27.90 6.78
CA SER A 36 -9.79 26.89 5.75
C SER A 36 -10.01 27.45 4.35
N TYR A 37 -9.38 26.82 3.36
CA TYR A 37 -9.49 27.18 1.95
C TYR A 37 -9.60 25.91 1.08
N ASN A 38 -10.27 26.02 -0.07
CA ASN A 38 -10.49 24.93 -1.03
C ASN A 38 -10.12 25.31 -2.47
N THR A 39 -9.54 26.48 -2.69
CA THR A 39 -9.02 26.97 -3.96
C THR A 39 -7.72 27.72 -3.72
N ASP A 40 -6.91 27.88 -4.76
CA ASP A 40 -5.72 28.72 -4.71
C ASP A 40 -6.11 30.10 -4.18
N THR A 41 -5.39 30.57 -3.19
CA THR A 41 -5.74 31.82 -2.53
C THR A 41 -4.51 32.54 -1.99
N THR A 42 -4.62 33.86 -1.87
CA THR A 42 -3.61 34.70 -1.22
C THR A 42 -4.25 35.38 -0.03
N ILE A 43 -3.60 35.31 1.12
CA ILE A 43 -3.96 36.09 2.31
C ILE A 43 -2.87 37.11 2.61
N TYR A 44 -3.23 38.10 3.38
CA TYR A 44 -2.33 39.18 3.79
C TYR A 44 -2.11 39.13 5.30
N VAL A 45 -0.87 39.03 5.68
CA VAL A 45 -0.46 39.01 7.09
C VAL A 45 -0.10 40.41 7.50
N ARG A 46 -0.78 40.93 8.53
CA ARG A 46 -0.47 42.19 9.17
C ARG A 46 0.27 41.94 10.47
N VAL A 47 1.42 42.54 10.64
CA VAL A 47 2.23 42.49 11.87
C VAL A 47 2.38 43.86 12.45
N GLU A 48 2.05 44.06 13.71
CA GLU A 48 2.18 45.35 14.38
C GLU A 48 2.74 45.15 15.80
N ASN A 49 3.52 46.14 16.26
CA ASN A 49 4.10 46.15 17.60
C ASN A 49 3.66 47.36 18.45
N GLY A 50 2.67 48.11 17.97
CA GLY A 50 2.11 49.26 18.66
C GLY A 50 2.88 50.59 18.52
N THR A 51 4.14 50.57 18.06
CA THR A 51 4.99 51.78 17.95
C THR A 51 5.37 52.15 16.51
N CYS A 52 5.49 51.17 15.64
CA CYS A 52 5.83 51.39 14.23
C CYS A 52 4.62 51.17 13.32
N PRO A 53 4.61 51.71 12.10
CA PRO A 53 3.62 51.33 11.09
C PRO A 53 3.59 49.81 10.89
N PRO A 54 2.40 49.21 10.68
CA PRO A 54 2.27 47.80 10.50
C PRO A 54 2.97 47.33 9.20
N GLU A 55 3.60 46.18 9.27
CA GLU A 55 4.13 45.45 8.11
C GLU A 55 3.04 44.55 7.54
N ILE A 56 2.88 44.53 6.21
CA ILE A 56 1.89 43.69 5.53
C ILE A 56 2.58 42.89 4.44
N GLN A 57 2.44 41.56 4.53
CA GLN A 57 3.03 40.62 3.58
C GLN A 57 1.97 39.66 3.01
N PRO A 58 1.96 39.42 1.68
CA PRO A 58 1.12 38.40 1.07
C PRO A 58 1.69 37.02 1.30
N ILE A 59 0.80 36.04 1.54
CA ILE A 59 1.10 34.61 1.56
C ILE A 59 0.16 33.93 0.58
N SER A 60 0.69 33.30 -0.45
CA SER A 60 -0.08 32.53 -1.41
C SER A 60 -0.10 31.05 -1.03
N PHE A 61 -1.29 30.49 -1.02
CA PHE A 61 -1.54 29.05 -0.86
C PHE A 61 -1.99 28.48 -2.19
N LYS A 62 -1.41 27.35 -2.57
CA LYS A 62 -1.80 26.59 -3.75
C LYS A 62 -2.34 25.24 -3.33
N ILE A 63 -3.35 24.77 -4.03
CA ILE A 63 -3.89 23.43 -3.88
C ILE A 63 -3.38 22.58 -5.03
N GLU A 64 -2.55 21.59 -4.73
CA GLU A 64 -2.07 20.63 -5.71
C GLU A 64 -3.00 19.42 -5.77
N SER A 65 -3.14 18.84 -6.96
CA SER A 65 -3.83 17.58 -7.14
C SER A 65 -3.12 16.47 -6.36
N LYS A 66 -3.87 15.52 -5.83
CA LYS A 66 -3.34 14.33 -5.16
C LYS A 66 -3.35 13.15 -6.12
N ILE A 67 -2.30 12.34 -6.14
CA ILE A 67 -2.26 11.10 -6.94
C ILE A 67 -3.44 10.21 -6.52
N SER A 68 -4.25 9.77 -7.50
CA SER A 68 -5.35 8.83 -7.24
C SER A 68 -4.80 7.43 -7.05
N VAL A 69 -5.14 6.79 -5.93
CA VAL A 69 -4.70 5.44 -5.61
C VAL A 69 -5.83 4.63 -4.99
N ASN A 70 -5.84 3.31 -5.22
CA ASN A 70 -6.79 2.37 -4.66
C ASN A 70 -6.03 1.23 -3.96
N PRO A 71 -6.42 0.84 -2.74
CA PRO A 71 -5.88 -0.36 -2.11
C PRO A 71 -6.14 -1.59 -2.97
N TYR A 72 -5.17 -2.51 -2.98
CA TYR A 72 -5.29 -3.76 -3.72
C TYR A 72 -4.97 -4.95 -2.83
N THR A 73 -5.72 -6.03 -3.02
CA THR A 73 -5.51 -7.31 -2.35
C THR A 73 -5.29 -8.39 -3.39
N THR A 74 -4.29 -9.22 -3.19
CA THR A 74 -3.96 -10.38 -4.01
C THR A 74 -3.69 -11.60 -3.13
N THR A 75 -3.67 -12.78 -3.73
CA THR A 75 -3.30 -14.03 -3.09
C THR A 75 -2.16 -14.66 -3.85
N VAL A 76 -1.18 -15.20 -3.16
CA VAL A 76 -0.10 -16.04 -3.69
C VAL A 76 -0.14 -17.40 -3.00
N CYS A 77 0.22 -18.46 -3.75
CA CYS A 77 0.17 -19.82 -3.27
C CYS A 77 1.59 -20.41 -3.19
N ASP A 78 1.92 -21.01 -2.07
CA ASP A 78 3.15 -21.80 -1.85
C ASP A 78 3.05 -23.15 -2.57
N ASN A 79 3.23 -23.18 -3.89
CA ASN A 79 3.03 -24.35 -4.71
C ASN A 79 4.11 -25.44 -4.54
N ASP A 80 5.26 -25.10 -4.02
CA ASP A 80 6.37 -26.04 -3.76
C ASP A 80 6.46 -26.50 -2.29
N PHE A 81 5.55 -25.99 -1.44
CA PHE A 81 5.45 -26.32 -0.01
C PHE A 81 6.70 -26.03 0.80
N ASN A 82 7.46 -25.01 0.39
CA ASN A 82 8.67 -24.58 1.11
C ASN A 82 8.37 -23.56 2.22
N ASN A 83 7.11 -23.18 2.42
CA ASN A 83 6.57 -22.21 3.37
C ASN A 83 7.00 -20.76 3.08
N THR A 84 7.41 -20.47 1.86
CA THR A 84 7.74 -19.10 1.44
C THR A 84 7.35 -18.89 -0.01
N GLU A 85 6.95 -17.65 -0.37
CA GLU A 85 6.66 -17.29 -1.75
C GLU A 85 7.34 -15.94 -2.09
N PRO A 86 8.09 -15.88 -3.22
CA PRO A 86 8.67 -14.64 -3.68
C PRO A 86 7.58 -13.73 -4.28
N VAL A 87 7.49 -12.50 -3.80
CA VAL A 87 6.54 -11.49 -4.26
C VAL A 87 7.30 -10.28 -4.82
N TYR A 88 7.01 -9.93 -6.05
CA TYR A 88 7.54 -8.74 -6.69
C TYR A 88 6.49 -7.62 -6.66
N LEU A 89 6.62 -6.69 -5.71
CA LEU A 89 5.64 -5.64 -5.44
C LEU A 89 5.38 -4.74 -6.65
N THR A 90 6.35 -4.61 -7.55
CA THR A 90 6.22 -3.84 -8.80
C THR A 90 5.17 -4.39 -9.75
N ASN A 91 4.84 -5.68 -9.67
CA ASN A 91 3.83 -6.32 -10.53
C ASN A 91 2.41 -5.78 -10.27
N TYR A 92 2.21 -5.13 -9.12
CA TYR A 92 0.90 -4.66 -8.68
C TYR A 92 0.70 -3.14 -8.81
N LEU A 93 1.69 -2.39 -9.30
CA LEU A 93 1.61 -0.92 -9.39
C LEU A 93 0.42 -0.46 -10.24
N SER A 94 0.13 -1.14 -11.34
CA SER A 94 -1.01 -0.83 -12.22
C SER A 94 -2.38 -1.10 -11.58
N GLN A 95 -2.43 -1.90 -10.51
CA GLN A 95 -3.65 -2.15 -9.72
C GLN A 95 -3.86 -1.06 -8.67
N LEU A 96 -2.77 -0.45 -8.21
CA LEU A 96 -2.78 0.57 -7.17
C LEU A 96 -3.10 1.96 -7.71
N THR A 97 -2.74 2.25 -8.97
CA THR A 97 -3.02 3.54 -9.62
C THR A 97 -3.06 3.41 -11.14
N SER A 98 -3.94 4.18 -11.77
CA SER A 98 -3.97 4.37 -13.22
C SER A 98 -3.14 5.57 -13.69
N GLU A 99 -2.58 6.35 -12.75
CA GLU A 99 -1.73 7.49 -13.07
C GLU A 99 -0.43 7.05 -13.75
N THR A 100 0.21 7.97 -14.46
CA THR A 100 1.50 7.76 -15.14
C THR A 100 2.49 8.87 -14.79
N GLY A 101 3.79 8.65 -15.03
CA GLY A 101 4.82 9.66 -14.77
C GLY A 101 5.07 9.92 -13.29
N TYR A 102 4.93 8.90 -12.46
CA TYR A 102 5.21 8.94 -11.03
C TYR A 102 6.51 8.20 -10.70
N ASN A 103 7.09 8.54 -9.55
CA ASN A 103 8.06 7.73 -8.82
C ASN A 103 7.34 7.01 -7.69
N TYR A 104 7.90 5.90 -7.23
CA TYR A 104 7.33 5.11 -6.14
C TYR A 104 8.41 4.57 -5.20
N GLN A 105 8.00 4.26 -3.98
CA GLN A 105 8.83 3.61 -2.98
C GLN A 105 7.97 2.68 -2.13
N PHE A 106 8.53 1.51 -1.74
CA PHE A 106 7.84 0.52 -0.92
C PHE A 106 8.27 0.60 0.54
N TYR A 107 7.34 0.26 1.44
CA TYR A 107 7.52 0.31 2.90
C TYR A 107 6.78 -0.84 3.58
N ALA A 108 7.31 -1.28 4.72
CA ALA A 108 6.68 -2.30 5.54
C ALA A 108 5.55 -1.74 6.42
N THR A 109 5.58 -0.44 6.74
CA THR A 109 4.55 0.20 7.57
C THR A 109 4.04 1.49 6.93
N GLN A 110 2.80 1.85 7.23
CA GLN A 110 2.22 3.11 6.80
C GLN A 110 2.96 4.32 7.38
N ASN A 111 3.44 4.20 8.62
CA ASN A 111 4.18 5.26 9.27
C ASN A 111 5.50 5.55 8.53
N ASP A 112 6.26 4.52 8.18
CA ASP A 112 7.49 4.67 7.40
C ASP A 112 7.22 5.28 6.02
N ALA A 113 6.14 4.85 5.36
CA ALA A 113 5.70 5.43 4.09
C ALA A 113 5.33 6.92 4.22
N ASN A 114 4.68 7.32 5.31
CA ASN A 114 4.33 8.72 5.57
C ASN A 114 5.55 9.58 5.89
N LEU A 115 6.52 9.03 6.61
CA LEU A 115 7.75 9.71 7.02
C LEU A 115 8.91 9.56 6.03
N GLU A 116 8.73 8.78 4.95
CA GLU A 116 9.75 8.50 3.92
C GLU A 116 11.04 7.87 4.49
N GLN A 117 10.90 6.97 5.43
CA GLN A 117 12.03 6.31 6.07
C GLN A 117 11.90 4.78 6.00
N ASN A 118 13.01 4.06 6.18
CA ASN A 118 13.03 2.59 6.22
C ASN A 118 12.36 1.93 4.99
N SER A 119 12.63 2.46 3.80
CA SER A 119 12.11 1.86 2.56
C SER A 119 12.62 0.43 2.38
N ILE A 120 11.80 -0.41 1.76
CA ILE A 120 12.11 -1.82 1.49
C ILE A 120 12.33 -2.09 0.00
N SER A 121 12.94 -3.22 -0.31
CA SER A 121 13.09 -3.71 -1.69
C SER A 121 11.73 -4.03 -2.32
N TYR A 122 11.64 -3.95 -3.63
CA TYR A 122 10.47 -4.42 -4.39
C TYR A 122 10.30 -5.95 -4.38
N ALA A 123 11.38 -6.70 -4.15
CA ALA A 123 11.36 -8.15 -4.04
C ALA A 123 11.28 -8.54 -2.56
N GLN A 124 10.24 -9.26 -2.19
CA GLN A 124 9.97 -9.75 -0.84
C GLN A 124 9.76 -11.25 -0.87
N ASN A 125 10.18 -11.94 0.19
CA ASN A 125 9.77 -13.33 0.47
C ASN A 125 8.78 -13.28 1.63
N ILE A 126 7.59 -13.85 1.45
CA ILE A 126 6.56 -13.91 2.48
C ILE A 126 6.30 -15.36 2.88
N SER A 127 5.95 -15.58 4.14
CA SER A 127 5.57 -16.87 4.72
C SER A 127 4.25 -16.80 5.48
N ALA A 128 3.57 -15.65 5.39
CA ALA A 128 2.27 -15.37 5.97
C ALA A 128 1.63 -14.17 5.26
N ASN A 129 0.35 -13.93 5.53
CA ASN A 129 -0.34 -12.73 5.05
C ASN A 129 0.47 -11.48 5.40
N SER A 130 0.71 -10.65 4.41
CA SER A 130 1.58 -9.48 4.52
C SER A 130 0.89 -8.24 3.95
N THR A 131 1.16 -7.09 4.56
CA THR A 131 0.70 -5.80 4.04
C THR A 131 1.91 -4.92 3.79
N PHE A 132 1.97 -4.38 2.59
CA PHE A 132 2.98 -3.41 2.16
C PHE A 132 2.33 -2.08 1.87
N PHE A 133 3.10 -1.00 1.95
CA PHE A 133 2.64 0.35 1.64
C PHE A 133 3.49 0.92 0.51
N VAL A 134 2.81 1.55 -0.44
CA VAL A 134 3.45 2.19 -1.60
C VAL A 134 3.18 3.67 -1.53
N ARG A 135 4.25 4.46 -1.50
CA ARG A 135 4.17 5.91 -1.64
C ARG A 135 4.42 6.28 -3.09
N PHE A 136 3.49 6.98 -3.69
CA PHE A 136 3.59 7.54 -5.04
C PHE A 136 3.89 9.02 -4.97
N LYS A 137 4.83 9.47 -5.83
CA LYS A 137 5.23 10.87 -5.99
C LYS A 137 5.16 11.29 -7.45
N LYS A 138 4.61 12.47 -7.70
CA LYS A 138 4.57 13.07 -9.04
C LYS A 138 4.85 14.55 -8.91
N ASN A 139 5.72 15.09 -9.76
CA ASN A 139 6.10 16.50 -9.69
C ASN A 139 4.88 17.41 -9.86
N GLY A 140 4.72 18.39 -8.98
CA GLY A 140 3.56 19.31 -8.95
C GLY A 140 2.27 18.66 -8.41
N TRP A 141 2.34 17.51 -7.74
CA TRP A 141 1.20 16.82 -7.12
C TRP A 141 1.51 16.48 -5.68
N CYS A 142 0.47 16.42 -4.85
CA CYS A 142 0.61 15.87 -3.50
C CYS A 142 0.82 14.36 -3.55
N ASP A 143 1.78 13.87 -2.80
CA ASP A 143 2.06 12.45 -2.66
C ASP A 143 0.86 11.69 -2.07
N ASN A 144 0.77 10.41 -2.37
CA ASN A 144 -0.21 9.54 -1.75
C ASN A 144 0.40 8.20 -1.35
N VAL A 145 -0.14 7.61 -0.29
CA VAL A 145 0.25 6.31 0.24
C VAL A 145 -0.94 5.36 0.15
N VAL A 146 -0.68 4.14 -0.30
CA VAL A 146 -1.71 3.11 -0.46
C VAL A 146 -1.19 1.76 0.01
N SER A 147 -2.09 0.89 0.50
CA SER A 147 -1.78 -0.47 0.93
C SER A 147 -1.90 -1.48 -0.21
N LEU A 148 -0.97 -2.43 -0.24
CA LEU A 148 -1.00 -3.67 -1.01
C LEU A 148 -1.04 -4.82 -0.01
N ILE A 149 -2.13 -5.59 -0.01
CA ILE A 149 -2.32 -6.76 0.85
C ILE A 149 -2.03 -8.00 0.02
N VAL A 150 -1.15 -8.85 0.52
CA VAL A 150 -0.81 -10.13 -0.11
C VAL A 150 -1.16 -11.25 0.88
N ASN A 151 -2.18 -12.00 0.54
CA ASN A 151 -2.55 -13.21 1.27
C ASN A 151 -1.64 -14.35 0.85
N PHE A 152 -1.15 -15.11 1.82
CA PHE A 152 -0.33 -16.29 1.61
C PHE A 152 -1.17 -17.53 1.89
N GLU A 153 -1.29 -18.41 0.91
CA GLU A 153 -2.04 -19.65 1.02
C GLU A 153 -1.17 -20.84 0.68
N GLN A 154 -1.36 -21.93 1.38
CA GLN A 154 -0.77 -23.20 1.05
C GLN A 154 -1.82 -24.09 0.37
N PRO A 155 -1.50 -24.69 -0.77
CA PRO A 155 -2.36 -25.70 -1.37
C PRO A 155 -2.57 -26.86 -0.41
N ILE A 156 -3.76 -27.44 -0.44
CA ILE A 156 -4.06 -28.65 0.32
C ILE A 156 -3.41 -29.81 -0.42
N LYS A 157 -2.74 -30.71 0.33
CA LYS A 157 -2.17 -31.94 -0.21
C LYS A 157 -2.75 -33.16 0.51
N SER A 158 -2.78 -34.31 -0.17
CA SER A 158 -3.13 -35.57 0.47
C SER A 158 -2.15 -35.92 1.60
N THR A 159 -2.67 -36.36 2.71
CA THR A 159 -1.91 -36.84 3.87
C THR A 159 -1.77 -38.35 3.88
N THR A 160 -2.52 -39.07 3.03
CA THR A 160 -2.55 -40.54 2.96
C THR A 160 -1.67 -41.10 1.85
N LEU A 161 -1.37 -40.31 0.81
CA LEU A 161 -0.50 -40.76 -0.29
C LEU A 161 0.95 -40.88 0.17
N PRO A 162 1.51 -42.10 0.19
CA PRO A 162 2.90 -42.28 0.54
C PRO A 162 3.82 -41.85 -0.62
N ALA A 163 5.05 -41.40 -0.32
CA ALA A 163 6.05 -41.08 -1.33
C ALA A 163 6.51 -42.28 -2.17
N ALA A 164 6.41 -43.49 -1.61
CA ALA A 164 6.71 -44.75 -2.30
C ALA A 164 5.94 -45.90 -1.66
N VAL A 165 5.54 -46.86 -2.49
CA VAL A 165 4.92 -48.13 -2.06
C VAL A 165 5.68 -49.27 -2.70
N THR A 166 6.02 -50.28 -1.93
CA THR A 166 6.63 -51.52 -2.45
C THR A 166 5.55 -52.57 -2.73
N VAL A 167 5.51 -53.05 -3.95
CA VAL A 167 4.61 -54.10 -4.40
C VAL A 167 5.40 -55.26 -5.05
N CYS A 168 4.90 -56.49 -4.95
CA CYS A 168 5.52 -57.62 -5.62
C CYS A 168 5.28 -57.54 -7.14
N GLU A 169 6.18 -58.09 -7.94
CA GLU A 169 6.04 -58.14 -9.39
C GLU A 169 4.72 -58.81 -9.79
N GLY A 170 3.99 -58.16 -10.70
CA GLY A 170 2.69 -58.65 -11.18
C GLY A 170 1.52 -58.41 -10.22
N THR A 171 1.71 -57.74 -9.09
CA THR A 171 0.64 -57.36 -8.15
C THR A 171 0.25 -55.89 -8.28
N THR A 172 -0.89 -55.52 -7.73
CA THR A 172 -1.42 -54.16 -7.69
C THR A 172 -1.59 -53.70 -6.25
N THR A 173 -1.59 -52.36 -6.08
CA THR A 173 -1.91 -51.71 -4.80
C THR A 173 -2.96 -50.61 -5.03
N THR A 174 -3.66 -50.22 -3.97
CA THR A 174 -4.59 -49.12 -4.00
C THR A 174 -3.90 -47.86 -3.46
N LEU A 175 -3.94 -46.79 -4.24
CA LEU A 175 -3.56 -45.45 -3.82
C LEU A 175 -4.82 -44.69 -3.47
N ASP A 176 -4.84 -44.02 -2.31
CA ASP A 176 -5.94 -43.18 -1.84
C ASP A 176 -5.46 -41.74 -1.72
N ALA A 177 -6.12 -40.83 -2.42
CA ALA A 177 -5.76 -39.40 -2.46
C ALA A 177 -6.42 -38.59 -1.31
N ASP A 178 -6.98 -39.23 -0.29
CA ASP A 178 -7.78 -38.60 0.76
C ASP A 178 -9.20 -38.20 0.34
N SER A 179 -10.09 -38.09 1.30
CA SER A 179 -11.42 -37.50 1.10
C SER A 179 -11.43 -36.00 1.33
N GLY A 180 -12.47 -35.32 0.82
CA GLY A 180 -12.68 -33.88 1.09
C GLY A 180 -12.27 -32.94 -0.03
N PHE A 181 -11.74 -33.48 -1.12
CA PHE A 181 -11.47 -32.70 -2.34
C PHE A 181 -12.69 -32.69 -3.27
N SER A 182 -12.92 -31.61 -3.96
CA SER A 182 -14.06 -31.49 -4.90
C SER A 182 -13.81 -32.23 -6.21
N SER A 183 -12.56 -32.50 -6.58
CA SER A 183 -12.18 -33.29 -7.76
C SER A 183 -10.82 -33.94 -7.63
N TYR A 184 -10.65 -35.03 -8.40
CA TYR A 184 -9.41 -35.81 -8.50
C TYR A 184 -9.04 -35.98 -9.97
N ARG A 185 -7.78 -35.82 -10.29
CA ARG A 185 -7.28 -36.10 -11.64
C ARG A 185 -5.90 -36.75 -11.58
N TRP A 186 -5.88 -38.06 -11.72
CA TRP A 186 -4.67 -38.86 -11.72
C TRP A 186 -3.92 -38.79 -13.06
N SER A 187 -2.62 -39.03 -13.03
CA SER A 187 -1.76 -39.07 -14.23
C SER A 187 -2.16 -40.16 -15.23
N ASN A 188 -2.85 -41.22 -14.78
CA ASN A 188 -3.40 -42.27 -15.65
C ASN A 188 -4.80 -41.95 -16.21
N GLY A 189 -5.32 -40.72 -15.96
CA GLY A 189 -6.63 -40.26 -16.42
C GLY A 189 -7.81 -40.61 -15.51
N ALA A 190 -7.63 -41.33 -14.43
CA ALA A 190 -8.71 -41.63 -13.46
C ALA A 190 -9.12 -40.36 -12.71
N THR A 191 -10.41 -40.34 -12.28
CA THR A 191 -11.00 -39.17 -11.56
C THR A 191 -11.62 -39.54 -10.22
N SER A 192 -11.38 -40.81 -9.75
CA SER A 192 -11.84 -41.26 -8.45
C SER A 192 -10.87 -40.90 -7.32
N GLN A 193 -11.34 -40.85 -6.08
CA GLN A 193 -10.51 -40.65 -4.90
C GLN A 193 -9.40 -41.70 -4.82
N THR A 194 -9.72 -42.95 -5.14
CA THR A 194 -8.80 -44.10 -5.09
C THR A 194 -8.56 -44.67 -6.48
N ILE A 195 -7.35 -45.21 -6.69
CA ILE A 195 -7.00 -45.97 -7.90
C ILE A 195 -6.27 -47.24 -7.50
N THR A 196 -6.48 -48.33 -8.28
CA THR A 196 -5.72 -49.58 -8.14
C THR A 196 -4.70 -49.65 -9.28
N VAL A 197 -3.43 -49.73 -8.93
CA VAL A 197 -2.32 -49.59 -9.90
C VAL A 197 -1.22 -50.61 -9.64
N GLY A 198 -0.49 -50.97 -10.69
CA GLY A 198 0.71 -51.78 -10.63
C GLY A 198 1.95 -50.89 -10.50
N LYS A 199 3.13 -51.44 -10.89
CA LYS A 199 4.38 -50.70 -10.92
C LYS A 199 4.30 -49.51 -11.83
N GLY A 200 4.68 -48.32 -11.34
CA GLY A 200 4.71 -47.06 -12.10
C GLY A 200 4.80 -45.85 -11.16
N ASP A 201 4.95 -44.67 -11.76
CA ASP A 201 4.90 -43.38 -11.09
C ASP A 201 3.51 -42.78 -11.31
N TYR A 202 2.85 -42.39 -10.25
CA TYR A 202 1.50 -41.83 -10.27
C TYR A 202 1.48 -40.49 -9.55
N SER A 203 0.76 -39.56 -10.10
CA SER A 203 0.48 -38.26 -9.47
C SER A 203 -1.01 -37.96 -9.55
N VAL A 204 -1.51 -37.13 -8.66
CA VAL A 204 -2.89 -36.66 -8.64
C VAL A 204 -2.92 -35.16 -8.46
N VAL A 205 -3.79 -34.50 -9.23
CA VAL A 205 -4.19 -33.12 -9.01
C VAL A 205 -5.49 -33.13 -8.20
N LEU A 206 -5.49 -32.41 -7.12
CA LEU A 206 -6.61 -32.29 -6.18
C LEU A 206 -7.24 -30.90 -6.34
N GLY A 207 -8.56 -30.80 -6.43
CA GLY A 207 -9.29 -29.55 -6.57
C GLY A 207 -10.44 -29.42 -5.58
#